data_52a3e30899ad3cc6eb38dd5e99789ea6
#
_entry.id   52a3e30899ad3cc6eb38dd5e99789ea6
#
_cell.length_a   1.000
_cell.length_b   1.000
_cell.length_c   1.000
_cell.angle_alpha   90.00
_cell.angle_beta   90.00
_cell.angle_gamma   90.00
#
_symmetry.space_group_name_H-M   'P 1'
#
loop_
_entity.id
_entity.type
_entity.pdbx_description
1 polymer ?
#
loop_
_entity_poly.entity_id
_entity_poly.type
_entity_poly.pdbx_seq_one_letter_code
_entity_poly.pdbx_strand_id
1 'polypeptide(L)'
;AAGGINNTFHVGDLMIIRDHINMMPNPLIGPNDERFGPRFPDMTRAYDRDLIRAAEEIAVEQGITLRKGVYVGLTGPSYETPAEYAAYGFLGGDAIGMSTVPEVIVARHAGLRVFGMSVITNEGYHFADDFVNDADEVVRAANRATDVMTRLFTALIERTE
;
A
#
# COMPACT_ATOMS: atom_id res chain seq x y z
N ALA A 1 5.78 2.27 2.87
CA ALA A 1 5.40 2.97 4.09
C ALA A 1 4.15 3.78 3.84
N ALA A 2 3.25 3.88 4.83
CA ALA A 2 1.99 4.61 4.71
C ALA A 2 1.49 5.07 6.09
N GLY A 3 0.78 6.19 6.13
CA GLY A 3 0.03 6.62 7.31
C GLY A 3 -1.24 5.79 7.46
N GLY A 4 -1.57 5.38 8.69
CA GLY A 4 -2.79 4.64 8.99
C GLY A 4 -4.00 5.58 9.04
N ILE A 5 -5.03 5.26 8.26
CA ILE A 5 -6.36 5.91 8.32
C ILE A 5 -7.27 5.08 9.22
N ASN A 6 -7.19 3.75 9.08
CA ASN A 6 -7.98 2.82 9.87
C ASN A 6 -7.50 2.81 11.32
N ASN A 7 -8.41 3.12 12.27
CA ASN A 7 -8.11 3.25 13.69
C ASN A 7 -7.77 1.93 14.42
N THR A 8 -7.82 0.80 13.72
CA THR A 8 -7.37 -0.50 14.21
C THR A 8 -5.94 -0.84 13.77
N PHE A 9 -5.30 0.02 12.97
CA PHE A 9 -3.95 -0.16 12.49
C PHE A 9 -2.98 0.67 13.34
N HIS A 10 -1.86 0.06 13.73
CA HIS A 10 -0.87 0.68 14.60
C HIS A 10 0.49 0.79 13.93
N VAL A 11 1.31 1.71 14.41
CA VAL A 11 2.69 1.88 13.92
C VAL A 11 3.46 0.57 14.01
N GLY A 12 4.02 0.14 12.88
CA GLY A 12 4.71 -1.14 12.73
C GLY A 12 3.86 -2.27 12.13
N ASP A 13 2.54 -2.10 12.04
CA ASP A 13 1.68 -3.08 11.37
C ASP A 13 2.07 -3.24 9.91
N LEU A 14 2.09 -4.48 9.43
CA LEU A 14 2.25 -4.83 8.03
C LEU A 14 0.89 -4.99 7.38
N MET A 15 0.59 -4.16 6.38
CA MET A 15 -0.69 -4.19 5.66
C MET A 15 -0.50 -4.73 4.25
N ILE A 16 -1.15 -5.86 3.93
CA ILE A 16 -1.38 -6.28 2.53
C ILE A 16 -2.31 -5.27 1.87
N ILE A 17 -1.91 -4.77 0.71
CA ILE A 17 -2.74 -3.90 -0.11
C ILE A 17 -3.65 -4.78 -0.96
N ARG A 18 -4.95 -4.77 -0.67
CA ARG A 18 -5.97 -5.55 -1.40
C ARG A 18 -6.61 -4.76 -2.54
N ASP A 19 -6.53 -3.44 -2.47
CA ASP A 19 -7.09 -2.50 -3.44
C ASP A 19 -6.52 -1.10 -3.21
N HIS A 20 -6.77 -0.15 -4.13
CA HIS A 20 -6.34 1.23 -3.95
C HIS A 20 -7.37 2.26 -4.41
N ILE A 21 -7.25 3.46 -3.87
CA ILE A 21 -7.90 4.68 -4.36
C ILE A 21 -6.81 5.57 -4.96
N ASN A 22 -6.92 5.87 -6.26
CA ASN A 22 -5.95 6.69 -6.95
C ASN A 22 -6.34 8.18 -6.94
N MET A 23 -5.61 8.97 -6.18
CA MET A 23 -5.66 10.44 -6.20
C MET A 23 -4.39 11.05 -6.81
N MET A 24 -3.59 10.24 -7.51
CA MET A 24 -2.38 10.63 -8.23
C MET A 24 -2.66 10.76 -9.73
N PRO A 25 -1.81 11.46 -10.48
CA PRO A 25 -1.86 11.43 -11.94
C PRO A 25 -1.75 9.99 -12.46
N ASN A 26 -2.61 9.63 -13.42
CA ASN A 26 -2.54 8.30 -14.02
C ASN A 26 -1.39 8.26 -15.04
N PRO A 27 -0.41 7.34 -14.89
CA PRO A 27 0.76 7.26 -15.77
C PRO A 27 0.44 6.86 -17.21
N LEU A 28 -0.77 6.36 -17.48
CA LEU A 28 -1.21 5.96 -18.82
C LEU A 28 -1.92 7.08 -19.59
N ILE A 29 -1.96 8.31 -19.06
CA ILE A 29 -2.49 9.47 -19.79
C ILE A 29 -1.55 9.79 -20.95
N GLY A 30 -2.11 9.89 -22.17
CA GLY A 30 -1.37 10.15 -23.38
C GLY A 30 -1.55 9.06 -24.42
N PRO A 31 -0.74 8.99 -25.48
CA PRO A 31 -0.76 7.93 -26.47
C PRO A 31 -0.44 6.56 -25.86
N ASN A 32 -1.21 5.53 -26.25
CA ASN A 32 -0.89 4.17 -25.83
C ASN A 32 0.18 3.54 -26.72
N ASP A 33 1.08 2.76 -26.11
CA ASP A 33 1.97 1.85 -26.83
C ASP A 33 1.48 0.41 -26.66
N GLU A 34 0.85 -0.13 -27.70
CA GLU A 34 0.23 -1.45 -27.65
C GLU A 34 1.22 -2.60 -27.43
N ARG A 35 2.53 -2.34 -27.59
CA ARG A 35 3.58 -3.33 -27.27
C ARG A 35 3.65 -3.65 -25.77
N PHE A 36 3.23 -2.71 -24.91
CA PHE A 36 3.23 -2.88 -23.48
C PHE A 36 1.88 -3.35 -22.92
N GLY A 37 0.76 -2.95 -23.56
CA GLY A 37 -0.55 -3.35 -23.09
C GLY A 37 -1.71 -2.63 -23.79
N PRO A 38 -2.95 -2.98 -23.42
CA PRO A 38 -4.14 -2.42 -24.03
C PRO A 38 -4.37 -0.96 -23.60
N ARG A 39 -5.04 -0.17 -24.44
CA ARG A 39 -5.39 1.23 -24.12
C ARG A 39 -6.17 1.39 -22.81
N PHE A 40 -7.00 0.41 -22.46
CA PHE A 40 -7.86 0.40 -21.28
C PHE A 40 -7.64 -0.89 -20.49
N PRO A 41 -6.62 -0.94 -19.61
CA PRO A 41 -6.36 -2.11 -18.78
C PRO A 41 -7.45 -2.30 -17.71
N ASP A 42 -7.82 -3.55 -17.47
CA ASP A 42 -8.74 -3.90 -16.40
C ASP A 42 -8.02 -3.81 -15.03
N MET A 43 -8.58 -3.01 -14.12
CA MET A 43 -8.08 -2.82 -12.76
C MET A 43 -8.95 -3.53 -11.70
N THR A 44 -9.97 -4.29 -12.08
CA THR A 44 -10.87 -5.00 -11.15
C THR A 44 -10.12 -5.94 -10.20
N ARG A 45 -8.97 -6.45 -10.66
CA ARG A 45 -8.05 -7.30 -9.89
C ARG A 45 -6.64 -6.74 -9.97
N ALA A 46 -6.47 -5.48 -9.55
CA ALA A 46 -5.17 -4.80 -9.60
C ALA A 46 -4.12 -5.57 -8.78
N TYR A 47 -4.51 -6.10 -7.63
CA TYR A 47 -3.68 -6.96 -6.79
C TYR A 47 -4.09 -8.42 -6.96
N ASP A 48 -3.10 -9.28 -7.15
CA ASP A 48 -3.30 -10.72 -7.44
C ASP A 48 -3.77 -11.46 -6.18
N ARG A 49 -4.94 -12.09 -6.27
CA ARG A 49 -5.59 -12.77 -5.14
C ARG A 49 -4.85 -14.02 -4.69
N ASP A 50 -4.15 -14.71 -5.60
CA ASP A 50 -3.41 -15.91 -5.26
C ASP A 50 -2.11 -15.56 -4.54
N LEU A 51 -1.44 -14.47 -4.95
CA LEU A 51 -0.28 -13.93 -4.23
C LEU A 51 -0.68 -13.44 -2.83
N ILE A 52 -1.84 -12.77 -2.71
CA ILE A 52 -2.36 -12.33 -1.40
C ILE A 52 -2.61 -13.55 -0.50
N ARG A 53 -3.29 -14.58 -1.00
CA ARG A 53 -3.56 -15.80 -0.24
C ARG A 53 -2.28 -16.51 0.20
N ALA A 54 -1.32 -16.67 -0.71
CA ALA A 54 -0.02 -17.25 -0.40
C ALA A 54 0.72 -16.48 0.70
N ALA A 55 0.69 -15.13 0.65
CA ALA A 55 1.30 -14.31 1.69
C ALA A 55 0.59 -14.44 3.05
N GLU A 56 -0.74 -14.56 3.06
CA GLU A 56 -1.53 -14.80 4.29
C GLU A 56 -1.18 -16.17 4.91
N GLU A 57 -1.05 -17.22 4.10
CA GLU A 57 -0.64 -18.55 4.55
C GLU A 57 0.79 -18.54 5.14
N ILE A 58 1.74 -17.91 4.44
CA ILE A 58 3.14 -17.74 4.92
C ILE A 58 3.15 -16.99 6.24
N ALA A 59 2.35 -15.94 6.37
CA ALA A 59 2.28 -15.16 7.61
C ALA A 59 1.82 -16.00 8.79
N VAL A 60 0.81 -16.87 8.59
CA VAL A 60 0.35 -17.84 9.62
C VAL A 60 1.47 -18.80 9.98
N GLU A 61 2.15 -19.39 9.01
CA GLU A 61 3.28 -20.32 9.19
C GLU A 61 4.44 -19.69 9.97
N GLN A 62 4.69 -18.40 9.74
CA GLN A 62 5.80 -17.66 10.37
C GLN A 62 5.41 -16.89 11.64
N GLY A 63 4.14 -16.99 12.07
CA GLY A 63 3.64 -16.25 13.23
C GLY A 63 3.64 -14.71 13.03
N ILE A 64 3.47 -14.26 11.78
CA ILE A 64 3.42 -12.83 11.43
C ILE A 64 1.96 -12.37 11.44
N THR A 65 1.66 -11.31 12.18
CA THR A 65 0.35 -10.66 12.11
C THR A 65 0.30 -9.71 10.92
N LEU A 66 -0.69 -9.87 10.06
CA LEU A 66 -0.92 -9.01 8.91
C LEU A 66 -2.25 -8.26 9.03
N ARG A 67 -2.25 -7.02 8.59
CA ARG A 67 -3.45 -6.26 8.23
C ARG A 67 -3.73 -6.43 6.74
N LYS A 68 -4.94 -6.09 6.31
CA LYS A 68 -5.32 -6.05 4.90
C LYS A 68 -6.23 -4.85 4.68
N GLY A 69 -5.90 -4.01 3.70
CA GLY A 69 -6.60 -2.75 3.52
C GLY A 69 -6.49 -2.14 2.14
N VAL A 70 -7.19 -1.02 1.98
CA VAL A 70 -7.21 -0.17 0.79
C VAL A 70 -6.17 0.94 0.97
N TYR A 71 -5.28 1.07 -0.02
CA TYR A 71 -4.25 2.10 -0.04
C TYR A 71 -4.72 3.33 -0.82
N VAL A 72 -4.66 4.51 -0.21
CA VAL A 72 -4.92 5.79 -0.90
C VAL A 72 -3.60 6.36 -1.39
N GLY A 73 -3.45 6.52 -2.70
CA GLY A 73 -2.27 7.13 -3.30
C GLY A 73 -2.44 8.62 -3.51
N LEU A 74 -1.59 9.43 -2.90
CA LEU A 74 -1.52 10.89 -3.05
C LEU A 74 -0.18 11.33 -3.64
N THR A 75 -0.15 12.53 -4.21
CA THR A 75 1.07 13.08 -4.80
C THR A 75 2.07 13.60 -3.76
N GLY A 76 1.61 14.01 -2.57
CA GLY A 76 2.44 14.80 -1.69
C GLY A 76 2.89 16.13 -2.35
N PRO A 77 4.01 16.77 -1.92
CA PRO A 77 4.95 16.30 -0.88
C PRO A 77 4.54 16.64 0.56
N SER A 78 3.43 17.37 0.78
CA SER A 78 2.91 17.62 2.12
C SER A 78 2.25 16.38 2.69
N TYR A 79 2.34 16.20 3.99
CA TYR A 79 1.50 15.26 4.72
C TYR A 79 0.06 15.79 4.78
N GLU A 80 -0.86 14.89 5.04
CA GLU A 80 -2.29 15.14 5.04
C GLU A 80 -2.73 15.92 6.26
N THR A 81 -3.73 16.77 6.08
CA THR A 81 -4.45 17.43 7.18
C THR A 81 -5.41 16.44 7.87
N PRO A 82 -5.85 16.74 9.12
CA PRO A 82 -6.89 15.95 9.80
C PRO A 82 -8.16 15.74 8.97
N ALA A 83 -8.60 16.79 8.26
CA ALA A 83 -9.80 16.72 7.42
C ALA A 83 -9.60 15.80 6.20
N GLU A 84 -8.41 15.76 5.62
CA GLU A 84 -8.07 14.85 4.53
C GLU A 84 -8.05 13.40 5.01
N TYR A 85 -7.44 13.09 6.17
CA TYR A 85 -7.53 11.75 6.76
C TYR A 85 -8.97 11.30 6.95
N ALA A 86 -9.83 12.16 7.52
CA ALA A 86 -11.25 11.86 7.70
C ALA A 86 -11.96 11.62 6.35
N ALA A 87 -11.69 12.46 5.35
CA ALA A 87 -12.30 12.34 4.02
C ALA A 87 -11.89 11.02 3.32
N TYR A 88 -10.61 10.67 3.34
CA TYR A 88 -10.12 9.43 2.72
C TYR A 88 -10.58 8.18 3.47
N GLY A 89 -10.73 8.25 4.79
CA GLY A 89 -11.38 7.19 5.58
C GLY A 89 -12.83 7.00 5.20
N PHE A 90 -13.59 8.09 5.01
CA PHE A 90 -14.98 8.04 4.54
C PHE A 90 -15.10 7.42 3.13
N LEU A 91 -14.11 7.62 2.26
CA LEU A 91 -14.03 6.99 0.94
C LEU A 91 -13.65 5.51 0.99
N GLY A 92 -13.34 4.96 2.16
CA GLY A 92 -12.99 3.56 2.35
C GLY A 92 -11.49 3.25 2.31
N GLY A 93 -10.62 4.27 2.45
CA GLY A 93 -9.18 4.10 2.60
C GLY A 93 -8.80 3.60 3.99
N ASP A 94 -7.84 2.68 4.06
CA ASP A 94 -7.29 2.14 5.31
C ASP A 94 -5.88 2.70 5.62
N ALA A 95 -5.12 3.04 4.60
CA ALA A 95 -3.80 3.65 4.71
C ALA A 95 -3.53 4.59 3.54
N ILE A 96 -2.63 5.54 3.73
CA ILE A 96 -2.36 6.62 2.78
C ILE A 96 -0.85 6.81 2.57
N GLY A 97 -0.44 7.10 1.33
CA GLY A 97 0.95 7.36 1.01
C GLY A 97 1.16 7.90 -0.40
N MET A 98 2.43 8.18 -0.72
CA MET A 98 2.83 8.95 -1.91
C MET A 98 3.50 8.09 -2.99
N SER A 99 3.13 6.79 -3.09
CA SER A 99 3.76 5.83 -4.00
C SER A 99 2.79 4.73 -4.43
N THR A 100 3.33 3.65 -5.01
CA THR A 100 2.65 2.36 -5.19
C THR A 100 1.61 2.35 -6.31
N VAL A 101 0.65 3.28 -6.32
CA VAL A 101 -0.47 3.24 -7.27
C VAL A 101 -0.03 3.41 -8.73
N PRO A 102 0.85 4.35 -9.08
CA PRO A 102 1.34 4.46 -10.45
C PRO A 102 2.08 3.21 -10.93
N GLU A 103 2.90 2.59 -10.06
CA GLU A 103 3.63 1.36 -10.36
C GLU A 103 2.67 0.19 -10.58
N VAL A 104 1.63 0.07 -9.77
CA VAL A 104 0.59 -0.96 -9.93
C VAL A 104 -0.16 -0.79 -11.25
N ILE A 105 -0.53 0.45 -11.62
CA ILE A 105 -1.21 0.74 -12.87
C ILE A 105 -0.36 0.31 -14.06
N VAL A 106 0.93 0.67 -14.07
CA VAL A 106 1.86 0.30 -15.17
C VAL A 106 2.10 -1.20 -15.21
N ALA A 107 2.29 -1.84 -14.06
CA ALA A 107 2.48 -3.29 -13.97
C ALA A 107 1.25 -4.05 -14.50
N ARG A 108 0.05 -3.62 -14.14
CA ARG A 108 -1.20 -4.22 -14.64
C ARG A 108 -1.40 -3.98 -16.13
N HIS A 109 -1.07 -2.78 -16.63
CA HIS A 109 -1.06 -2.48 -18.07
C HIS A 109 -0.14 -3.44 -18.82
N ALA A 110 1.03 -3.75 -18.27
CA ALA A 110 2.01 -4.70 -18.85
C ALA A 110 1.67 -6.19 -18.60
N GLY A 111 0.50 -6.50 -18.03
CA GLY A 111 0.06 -7.89 -17.79
C GLY A 111 0.74 -8.59 -16.61
N LEU A 112 1.48 -7.87 -15.77
CA LEU A 112 2.15 -8.45 -14.61
C LEU A 112 1.17 -8.77 -13.47
N ARG A 113 1.47 -9.83 -12.72
CA ARG A 113 0.83 -10.11 -11.43
C ARG A 113 1.42 -9.18 -10.36
N VAL A 114 0.59 -8.57 -9.54
CA VAL A 114 1.03 -7.58 -8.54
C VAL A 114 0.65 -8.02 -7.14
N PHE A 115 1.62 -7.97 -6.24
CA PHE A 115 1.43 -8.04 -4.80
C PHE A 115 1.98 -6.76 -4.18
N GLY A 116 1.22 -6.15 -3.26
CA GLY A 116 1.61 -4.93 -2.57
C GLY A 116 1.48 -5.06 -1.06
N MET A 117 2.47 -4.52 -0.35
CA MET A 117 2.45 -4.43 1.11
C MET A 117 2.98 -3.08 1.57
N SER A 118 2.42 -2.55 2.64
CA SER A 118 2.89 -1.32 3.28
C SER A 118 3.13 -1.53 4.77
N VAL A 119 4.10 -0.81 5.34
CA VAL A 119 4.26 -0.66 6.79
C VAL A 119 3.48 0.57 7.21
N ILE A 120 2.70 0.47 8.28
CA ILE A 120 2.06 1.63 8.91
C ILE A 120 3.11 2.37 9.73
N THR A 121 3.33 3.64 9.39
CA THR A 121 4.44 4.43 9.97
C THR A 121 3.99 5.52 10.93
N ASN A 122 2.74 5.92 10.85
CA ASN A 122 2.08 6.89 11.73
C ASN A 122 0.58 6.60 11.79
N GLU A 123 -0.10 7.10 12.81
CA GLU A 123 -1.53 6.92 13.05
C GLU A 123 -2.26 8.24 12.78
N GLY A 124 -2.71 8.43 11.54
CA GLY A 124 -3.34 9.66 11.06
C GLY A 124 -4.74 9.94 11.60
N TYR A 125 -5.25 9.10 12.49
CA TYR A 125 -6.53 9.29 13.19
C TYR A 125 -6.34 9.84 14.64
N HIS A 126 -5.12 9.91 15.15
CA HIS A 126 -4.80 10.53 16.44
C HIS A 126 -4.31 11.95 16.21
N PHE A 127 -5.23 12.90 16.35
CA PHE A 127 -4.91 14.34 16.29
C PHE A 127 -4.87 14.90 17.71
N ALA A 128 -3.78 14.67 18.43
CA ALA A 128 -3.45 15.50 19.58
C ALA A 128 -3.02 16.88 19.09
N ASP A 129 -3.27 17.94 19.85
CA ASP A 129 -2.94 19.32 19.47
C ASP A 129 -1.44 19.54 19.19
N ASP A 130 -0.58 18.63 19.69
CA ASP A 130 0.88 18.62 19.52
C ASP A 130 1.37 17.58 18.51
N PHE A 131 0.49 16.88 17.80
CA PHE A 131 0.89 15.86 16.84
C PHE A 131 1.57 16.47 15.61
N VAL A 132 2.78 16.01 15.31
CA VAL A 132 3.55 16.40 14.13
C VAL A 132 4.03 15.15 13.40
N ASN A 133 3.77 15.06 12.10
CA ASN A 133 4.36 14.03 11.25
C ASN A 133 5.85 14.34 11.06
N ASP A 134 6.73 13.45 11.54
CA ASP A 134 8.18 13.54 11.39
C ASP A 134 8.67 12.50 10.37
N ALA A 135 9.34 12.95 9.32
CA ALA A 135 9.89 12.08 8.27
C ALA A 135 10.92 11.08 8.82
N ASP A 136 11.72 11.46 9.82
CA ASP A 136 12.70 10.57 10.43
C ASP A 136 12.03 9.46 11.25
N GLU A 137 10.89 9.75 11.89
CA GLU A 137 10.09 8.73 12.57
C GLU A 137 9.45 7.74 11.60
N VAL A 138 8.95 8.23 10.46
CA VAL A 138 8.44 7.39 9.36
C VAL A 138 9.52 6.41 8.90
N VAL A 139 10.74 6.89 8.65
CA VAL A 139 11.88 6.04 8.23
C VAL A 139 12.24 5.04 9.34
N ARG A 140 12.31 5.46 10.59
CA ARG A 140 12.60 4.55 11.72
C ARG A 140 11.53 3.46 11.86
N ALA A 141 10.25 3.80 11.72
CA ALA A 141 9.15 2.84 11.78
C ALA A 141 9.24 1.82 10.63
N ALA A 142 9.51 2.28 9.40
CA ALA A 142 9.69 1.42 8.25
C ALA A 142 10.88 0.44 8.44
N ASN A 143 12.01 0.93 8.92
CA ASN A 143 13.21 0.12 9.14
C ASN A 143 13.01 -1.00 10.17
N ARG A 144 12.19 -0.78 11.21
CA ARG A 144 11.88 -1.84 12.19
C ARG A 144 11.14 -3.03 11.59
N ALA A 145 10.43 -2.85 10.49
CA ALA A 145 9.70 -3.91 9.81
C ALA A 145 10.53 -4.69 8.78
N THR A 146 11.77 -4.28 8.49
CA THR A 146 12.61 -4.81 7.41
C THR A 146 12.79 -6.32 7.48
N ASP A 147 13.18 -6.85 8.65
CA ASP A 147 13.47 -8.29 8.80
C ASP A 147 12.23 -9.16 8.58
N VAL A 148 11.08 -8.71 9.10
CA VAL A 148 9.82 -9.44 8.98
C VAL A 148 9.34 -9.41 7.53
N MET A 149 9.40 -8.24 6.88
CA MET A 149 9.06 -8.11 5.45
C MET A 149 9.98 -8.96 4.58
N THR A 150 11.29 -8.92 4.82
CA THR A 150 12.26 -9.71 4.04
C THR A 150 11.94 -11.19 4.11
N ARG A 151 11.70 -11.74 5.30
CA ARG A 151 11.33 -13.16 5.47
C ARG A 151 10.05 -13.52 4.71
N LEU A 152 9.02 -12.68 4.81
CA LEU A 152 7.74 -12.93 4.15
C LEU A 152 7.89 -12.87 2.62
N PHE A 153 8.57 -11.84 2.09
CA PHE A 153 8.77 -11.70 0.64
C PHE A 153 9.65 -12.81 0.07
N THR A 154 10.73 -13.22 0.78
CA THR A 154 11.57 -14.35 0.36
C THR A 154 10.73 -15.62 0.24
N ALA A 155 9.96 -15.96 1.27
CA ALA A 155 9.11 -17.15 1.24
C ALA A 155 7.98 -17.05 0.17
N LEU A 156 7.46 -15.85 -0.09
CA LEU A 156 6.45 -15.65 -1.13
C LEU A 156 7.04 -15.88 -2.52
N ILE A 157 8.24 -15.37 -2.80
CA ILE A 157 8.94 -15.58 -4.08
C ILE A 157 9.21 -17.06 -4.28
N GLU A 158 9.81 -17.75 -3.29
CA GLU A 158 10.10 -19.18 -3.35
C GLU A 158 8.86 -20.06 -3.57
N ARG A 159 7.70 -19.64 -3.05
CA ARG A 159 6.43 -20.37 -3.21
C ARG A 159 5.76 -20.16 -4.57
N THR A 160 6.10 -19.09 -5.28
CA THR A 160 5.41 -18.67 -6.52
C THR A 160 6.25 -18.85 -7.79
N GLU A 161 7.49 -19.33 -7.65
CA GLU A 161 8.31 -19.85 -8.75
C GLU A 161 7.83 -21.25 -9.19
#